data_65ad2e28f8774bedad0a32ea98e8b55e
#
_entry.id   65ad2e28f8774bedad0a32ea98e8b55e
#
_cell.length_a   1.000
_cell.length_b   1.000
_cell.length_c   1.000
_cell.angle_alpha   90.00
_cell.angle_beta   90.00
_cell.angle_gamma   90.00
#
_symmetry.space_group_name_H-M   'P 1'
#
loop_
_entity.id
_entity.type
_entity.pdbx_description
1 polymer ?
#
loop_
_entity_poly.entity_id
_entity_poly.type
_entity_poly.pdbx_seq_one_letter_code
_entity_poly.pdbx_strand_id
1 'polypeptide(L)'
;SIRVPAALCGLFGLKPSRGRVSSGPDLGEALGGMAISHCLSKSVRDSAALLDISSELMPGEPYVSPKQNGKFLDSIHIEPKNLKIGFMTHDFEGNKLNSDIIQLTKNSAQLCETLGHHVEEINIDLSAQSILEAWKIIPAINLLNNLENRAEMLGINLKESDLEPLNWAWMNEGRKYTAVDYLRAINNMHKIGRIMANYFEKYDVILSPTVNIKELPLGTVHTDHTDVDRHLNLLFREIAPHTAIFNQTGGPAMSIPMQVFDDGTPAGMHFAAKIGDESTLISLAAQIEKYHPWDCSDLIHD
;
A
#
# COMPACT_ATOMS: atom_id res chain seq x y z
N SER A 1 3.33 3.40 3.39
CA SER A 1 3.70 3.58 4.82
C SER A 1 3.26 2.42 5.72
N ILE A 2 2.47 1.45 5.23
CA ILE A 2 2.07 0.25 6.00
C ILE A 2 2.73 -0.99 5.39
N ARG A 3 2.44 -1.30 4.14
CA ARG A 3 2.82 -2.57 3.50
C ARG A 3 4.32 -2.68 3.23
N VAL A 4 4.94 -1.63 2.70
CA VAL A 4 6.38 -1.62 2.43
C VAL A 4 7.20 -1.77 3.72
N PRO A 5 7.00 -0.94 4.78
CA PRO A 5 7.72 -1.14 6.02
C PRO A 5 7.37 -2.47 6.70
N ALA A 6 6.14 -2.98 6.59
CA ALA A 6 5.80 -4.31 7.08
C ALA A 6 6.65 -5.39 6.41
N ALA A 7 6.79 -5.36 5.07
CA ALA A 7 7.63 -6.31 4.34
C ALA A 7 9.10 -6.24 4.76
N LEU A 8 9.65 -5.03 4.90
CA LEU A 8 11.05 -4.80 5.27
C LEU A 8 11.37 -5.13 6.74
N CYS A 9 10.35 -5.18 7.59
CA CYS A 9 10.48 -5.50 9.02
C CYS A 9 9.95 -6.90 9.39
N GLY A 10 9.57 -7.73 8.43
CA GLY A 10 9.02 -9.08 8.72
C GLY A 10 7.69 -9.04 9.49
N LEU A 11 6.88 -8.00 9.30
CA LEU A 11 5.62 -7.79 9.99
C LEU A 11 4.43 -7.94 9.05
N PHE A 12 3.27 -8.20 9.63
CA PHE A 12 1.99 -8.09 8.94
C PHE A 12 1.55 -6.62 8.84
N GLY A 13 1.09 -6.19 7.67
CA GLY A 13 0.59 -4.84 7.47
C GLY A 13 -0.59 -4.78 6.52
N LEU A 14 -1.76 -4.44 7.03
CA LEU A 14 -2.98 -4.26 6.26
C LEU A 14 -3.24 -2.78 6.03
N LYS A 15 -3.34 -2.36 4.77
CA LYS A 15 -3.92 -1.08 4.37
C LYS A 15 -5.42 -1.29 4.13
N PRO A 16 -6.31 -0.74 4.95
CA PRO A 16 -7.75 -0.85 4.73
C PRO A 16 -8.23 -0.13 3.47
N SER A 17 -9.48 -0.33 3.12
CA SER A 17 -10.17 0.44 2.07
C SER A 17 -10.23 1.92 2.42
N ARG A 18 -10.23 2.77 1.39
CA ARG A 18 -10.56 4.19 1.55
C ARG A 18 -11.92 4.33 2.22
N GLY A 19 -12.02 5.22 3.22
CA GLY A 19 -13.24 5.41 4.00
C GLY A 19 -13.58 4.28 4.96
N ARG A 20 -12.60 3.42 5.31
CA ARG A 20 -12.74 2.42 6.38
C ARG A 20 -12.31 2.97 7.73
N VAL A 21 -11.25 3.75 7.76
CA VAL A 21 -10.71 4.41 8.96
C VAL A 21 -10.82 5.91 8.75
N SER A 22 -11.34 6.61 9.75
CA SER A 22 -11.49 8.07 9.71
C SER A 22 -10.15 8.79 9.67
N SER A 23 -10.10 9.92 8.96
CA SER A 23 -9.01 10.91 9.04
C SER A 23 -9.40 12.11 9.92
N GLY A 24 -10.62 12.09 10.49
CA GLY A 24 -11.15 13.16 11.33
C GLY A 24 -10.53 13.25 12.72
N PRO A 25 -10.89 14.30 13.47
CA PRO A 25 -11.83 15.36 13.11
C PRO A 25 -11.24 16.46 12.19
N ASP A 26 -9.92 16.57 12.08
CA ASP A 26 -9.25 17.72 11.47
C ASP A 26 -9.17 17.64 9.94
N LEU A 27 -9.21 16.41 9.40
CA LEU A 27 -9.10 16.14 7.96
C LEU A 27 -10.27 15.30 7.46
N GLY A 28 -10.83 15.67 6.31
CA GLY A 28 -11.76 14.81 5.58
C GLY A 28 -11.03 13.73 4.77
N GLU A 29 -9.89 14.08 4.20
CA GLU A 29 -9.01 13.17 3.47
C GLU A 29 -7.56 13.64 3.53
N ALA A 30 -6.63 12.72 3.30
CA ALA A 30 -5.23 13.05 3.12
C ALA A 30 -4.73 12.54 1.77
N LEU A 31 -3.88 13.33 1.11
CA LEU A 31 -3.31 13.04 -0.21
C LEU A 31 -4.38 12.70 -1.27
N GLY A 32 -5.48 13.47 -1.35
CA GLY A 32 -6.56 13.21 -2.30
C GLY A 32 -7.21 11.83 -2.10
N GLY A 33 -7.34 11.38 -0.87
CA GLY A 33 -7.89 10.07 -0.51
C GLY A 33 -6.94 8.89 -0.72
N MET A 34 -5.66 9.12 -1.05
CA MET A 34 -4.66 8.05 -1.19
C MET A 34 -4.04 7.60 0.13
N ALA A 35 -4.05 8.43 1.17
CA ALA A 35 -3.51 8.08 2.48
C ALA A 35 -4.60 7.44 3.35
N ILE A 36 -4.28 6.29 3.92
CA ILE A 36 -5.17 5.54 4.81
C ILE A 36 -4.32 5.06 5.98
N SER A 37 -4.84 5.20 7.19
CA SER A 37 -4.15 4.84 8.43
C SER A 37 -4.54 3.43 8.89
N HIS A 38 -3.56 2.69 9.38
CA HIS A 38 -3.72 1.47 10.16
C HIS A 38 -2.37 1.09 10.78
N CYS A 39 -2.28 -0.06 11.45
CA CYS A 39 -1.09 -0.52 12.14
C CYS A 39 -0.23 -1.48 11.32
N LEU A 40 1.00 -1.69 11.81
CA LEU A 40 1.81 -2.87 11.59
C LEU A 40 1.70 -3.75 12.82
N SER A 41 1.58 -5.07 12.65
CA SER A 41 1.41 -6.00 13.77
C SER A 41 2.23 -7.27 13.56
N LYS A 42 2.47 -8.00 14.64
CA LYS A 42 3.12 -9.30 14.61
C LYS A 42 2.16 -10.42 14.18
N SER A 43 0.84 -10.21 14.35
CA SER A 43 -0.19 -11.20 14.05
C SER A 43 -1.33 -10.60 13.25
N VAL A 44 -2.02 -11.44 12.48
CA VAL A 44 -3.26 -11.08 11.78
C VAL A 44 -4.36 -10.72 12.77
N ARG A 45 -4.44 -11.46 13.90
CA ARG A 45 -5.41 -11.23 14.98
C ARG A 45 -5.36 -9.80 15.52
N ASP A 46 -4.16 -9.30 15.82
CA ASP A 46 -4.00 -7.98 16.43
C ASP A 46 -4.36 -6.86 15.44
N SER A 47 -4.02 -7.04 14.15
CA SER A 47 -4.45 -6.12 13.11
C SER A 47 -5.97 -6.10 12.94
N ALA A 48 -6.62 -7.26 12.91
CA ALA A 48 -8.07 -7.37 12.80
C ALA A 48 -8.80 -6.72 13.99
N ALA A 49 -8.31 -6.96 15.21
CA ALA A 49 -8.85 -6.35 16.43
C ALA A 49 -8.73 -4.82 16.43
N LEU A 50 -7.57 -4.30 15.99
CA LEU A 50 -7.38 -2.84 15.84
C LEU A 50 -8.24 -2.26 14.74
N LEU A 51 -8.49 -3.00 13.65
CA LEU A 51 -9.39 -2.54 12.60
C LEU A 51 -10.83 -2.42 13.11
N ASP A 52 -11.30 -3.35 13.92
CA ASP A 52 -12.63 -3.25 14.55
C ASP A 52 -12.79 -1.96 15.37
N ILE A 53 -11.73 -1.58 16.09
CA ILE A 53 -11.75 -0.36 16.93
C ILE A 53 -11.65 0.92 16.07
N SER A 54 -10.82 0.91 15.02
CA SER A 54 -10.51 2.09 14.22
C SER A 54 -11.48 2.32 13.05
N SER A 55 -12.38 1.38 12.75
CA SER A 55 -13.32 1.46 11.62
C SER A 55 -14.62 2.21 11.93
N GLU A 56 -14.74 2.82 13.09
CA GLU A 56 -15.82 3.74 13.39
C GLU A 56 -15.61 5.07 12.67
N LEU A 57 -16.53 5.39 11.77
CA LEU A 57 -16.46 6.64 11.01
C LEU A 57 -17.05 7.79 11.81
N MET A 58 -16.43 8.95 11.69
CA MET A 58 -16.97 10.19 12.25
C MET A 58 -18.09 10.75 11.37
N PRO A 59 -19.08 11.47 11.95
CA PRO A 59 -20.08 12.17 11.15
C PRO A 59 -19.44 13.16 10.16
N GLY A 60 -19.86 13.12 8.89
CA GLY A 60 -19.35 14.04 7.87
C GLY A 60 -18.17 13.53 7.06
N GLU A 61 -17.81 12.25 7.18
CA GLU A 61 -16.75 11.63 6.35
C GLU A 61 -17.07 11.77 4.85
N PRO A 62 -16.08 12.19 4.04
CA PRO A 62 -16.26 12.33 2.59
C PRO A 62 -16.33 10.98 1.88
N TYR A 63 -15.74 9.93 2.45
CA TYR A 63 -15.74 8.58 1.94
C TYR A 63 -16.27 7.60 2.98
N VAL A 64 -17.11 6.67 2.52
CA VAL A 64 -17.64 5.59 3.34
C VAL A 64 -17.38 4.28 2.63
N SER A 65 -16.59 3.42 3.24
CA SER A 65 -16.36 2.06 2.74
C SER A 65 -17.63 1.20 2.92
N PRO A 66 -17.87 0.20 2.07
CA PRO A 66 -18.98 -0.74 2.27
C PRO A 66 -19.01 -1.28 3.69
N LYS A 67 -20.23 -1.34 4.25
CA LYS A 67 -20.44 -1.80 5.63
C LYS A 67 -19.97 -3.24 5.79
N GLN A 68 -19.17 -3.49 6.83
CA GLN A 68 -18.79 -4.84 7.24
C GLN A 68 -19.94 -5.53 7.97
N ASN A 69 -20.16 -6.79 7.68
CA ASN A 69 -21.08 -7.65 8.42
C ASN A 69 -20.32 -8.39 9.51
N GLY A 70 -20.58 -8.07 10.77
CA GLY A 70 -19.84 -8.61 11.91
C GLY A 70 -18.50 -7.90 12.15
N LYS A 71 -17.64 -8.51 12.94
CA LYS A 71 -16.32 -7.99 13.29
C LYS A 71 -15.26 -8.51 12.34
N PHE A 72 -14.25 -7.71 12.06
CA PHE A 72 -13.05 -8.15 11.33
C PHE A 72 -12.30 -9.24 12.08
N LEU A 73 -12.29 -9.16 13.41
CA LEU A 73 -11.70 -10.20 14.25
C LEU A 73 -12.34 -11.57 14.04
N ASP A 74 -13.64 -11.64 13.77
CA ASP A 74 -14.32 -12.92 13.53
C ASP A 74 -13.83 -13.59 12.22
N SER A 75 -13.33 -12.80 11.29
CA SER A 75 -12.82 -13.29 9.99
C SER A 75 -11.59 -14.19 10.13
N ILE A 76 -10.81 -14.08 11.20
CA ILE A 76 -9.64 -14.97 11.42
C ILE A 76 -10.03 -16.44 11.63
N HIS A 77 -11.27 -16.71 11.99
CA HIS A 77 -11.80 -18.06 12.21
C HIS A 77 -12.43 -18.68 10.95
N ILE A 78 -12.50 -17.91 9.86
CA ILE A 78 -13.07 -18.35 8.59
C ILE A 78 -11.91 -18.85 7.72
N GLU A 79 -11.90 -20.12 7.37
CA GLU A 79 -10.98 -20.66 6.36
C GLU A 79 -11.60 -20.47 4.98
N PRO A 80 -11.10 -19.52 4.16
CA PRO A 80 -11.61 -19.32 2.81
C PRO A 80 -11.23 -20.51 1.94
N LYS A 81 -12.09 -20.84 0.98
CA LYS A 81 -11.87 -21.92 0.00
C LYS A 81 -12.20 -21.42 -1.41
N ASN A 82 -11.51 -22.00 -2.37
CA ASN A 82 -11.76 -21.74 -3.80
C ASN A 82 -11.67 -20.26 -4.20
N LEU A 83 -10.88 -19.43 -3.48
CA LEU A 83 -10.60 -18.08 -3.94
C LEU A 83 -9.91 -18.14 -5.30
N LYS A 84 -10.29 -17.23 -6.18
CA LYS A 84 -9.59 -17.02 -7.45
C LYS A 84 -8.51 -15.98 -7.22
N ILE A 85 -7.26 -16.40 -7.30
CA ILE A 85 -6.08 -15.55 -7.02
C ILE A 85 -5.30 -15.37 -8.31
N GLY A 86 -5.24 -14.14 -8.81
CA GLY A 86 -4.35 -13.77 -9.90
C GLY A 86 -2.99 -13.34 -9.36
N PHE A 87 -1.87 -13.92 -9.81
CA PHE A 87 -0.55 -13.50 -9.34
C PHE A 87 0.32 -12.89 -10.43
N MET A 88 1.20 -11.96 -10.07
CA MET A 88 2.05 -11.20 -10.98
C MET A 88 3.53 -11.45 -10.69
N THR A 89 4.31 -11.75 -11.74
CA THR A 89 5.78 -11.90 -11.68
C THR A 89 6.51 -10.77 -12.41
N HIS A 90 5.77 -9.80 -12.94
CA HIS A 90 6.27 -8.62 -13.64
C HIS A 90 5.63 -7.37 -13.05
N ASP A 91 6.22 -6.21 -13.28
CA ASP A 91 5.58 -4.94 -12.97
C ASP A 91 4.43 -4.64 -13.97
N PHE A 92 3.75 -3.51 -13.80
CA PHE A 92 2.63 -3.12 -14.67
C PHE A 92 3.03 -2.79 -16.13
N GLU A 93 4.30 -2.62 -16.42
CA GLU A 93 4.84 -2.37 -17.78
C GLU A 93 5.47 -3.64 -18.38
N GLY A 94 5.38 -4.78 -17.71
CA GLY A 94 5.93 -6.05 -18.16
C GLY A 94 7.44 -6.21 -17.91
N ASN A 95 8.06 -5.33 -17.12
CA ASN A 95 9.45 -5.47 -16.76
C ASN A 95 9.64 -6.59 -15.74
N LYS A 96 10.75 -7.32 -15.88
CA LYS A 96 11.11 -8.39 -14.96
C LYS A 96 11.49 -7.82 -13.58
N LEU A 97 11.04 -8.49 -12.55
CA LEU A 97 11.39 -8.23 -11.17
C LEU A 97 12.69 -8.96 -10.78
N ASN A 98 13.17 -8.73 -9.56
CA ASN A 98 14.28 -9.48 -8.98
C ASN A 98 13.95 -10.98 -8.97
N SER A 99 14.93 -11.82 -9.35
CA SER A 99 14.73 -13.28 -9.49
C SER A 99 14.32 -13.97 -8.20
N ASP A 100 14.88 -13.57 -7.06
CA ASP A 100 14.56 -14.17 -5.76
C ASP A 100 13.11 -13.80 -5.35
N ILE A 101 12.70 -12.57 -5.66
CA ILE A 101 11.35 -12.08 -5.42
C ILE A 101 10.34 -12.78 -6.36
N ILE A 102 10.69 -13.00 -7.62
CA ILE A 102 9.86 -13.80 -8.54
C ILE A 102 9.68 -15.22 -7.99
N GLN A 103 10.76 -15.85 -7.52
CA GLN A 103 10.68 -17.20 -6.96
C GLN A 103 9.80 -17.24 -5.71
N LEU A 104 9.95 -16.27 -4.81
CA LEU A 104 9.11 -16.13 -3.63
C LEU A 104 7.64 -15.93 -3.99
N THR A 105 7.35 -15.13 -5.02
CA THR A 105 5.97 -14.93 -5.50
C THR A 105 5.36 -16.25 -6.00
N LYS A 106 6.13 -17.04 -6.75
CA LYS A 106 5.69 -18.37 -7.23
C LYS A 106 5.49 -19.36 -6.08
N ASN A 107 6.38 -19.35 -5.09
CA ASN A 107 6.22 -20.20 -3.90
C ASN A 107 4.98 -19.82 -3.10
N SER A 108 4.67 -18.53 -3.00
CA SER A 108 3.47 -18.03 -2.33
C SER A 108 2.20 -18.38 -3.10
N ALA A 109 2.24 -18.34 -4.43
CA ALA A 109 1.17 -18.81 -5.29
C ALA A 109 0.91 -20.32 -5.09
N GLN A 110 1.97 -21.12 -5.09
CA GLN A 110 1.90 -22.56 -4.83
C GLN A 110 1.35 -22.90 -3.43
N LEU A 111 1.71 -22.11 -2.41
CA LEU A 111 1.12 -22.23 -1.08
C LEU A 111 -0.39 -22.01 -1.12
N CYS A 112 -0.85 -20.97 -1.80
CA CYS A 112 -2.28 -20.70 -1.95
C CYS A 112 -3.02 -21.85 -2.67
N GLU A 113 -2.42 -22.46 -3.71
CA GLU A 113 -2.99 -23.67 -4.34
C GLU A 113 -3.08 -24.82 -3.36
N THR A 114 -2.04 -25.08 -2.56
CA THR A 114 -2.03 -26.12 -1.53
C THR A 114 -3.10 -25.90 -0.47
N LEU A 115 -3.44 -24.64 -0.19
CA LEU A 115 -4.53 -24.25 0.72
C LEU A 115 -5.92 -24.37 0.08
N GLY A 116 -6.02 -24.77 -1.18
CA GLY A 116 -7.29 -25.05 -1.87
C GLY A 116 -7.85 -23.86 -2.66
N HIS A 117 -7.01 -22.93 -3.08
CA HIS A 117 -7.40 -21.80 -3.93
C HIS A 117 -7.06 -22.08 -5.39
N HIS A 118 -7.75 -21.38 -6.30
CA HIS A 118 -7.47 -21.38 -7.74
C HIS A 118 -6.50 -20.24 -8.05
N VAL A 119 -5.30 -20.58 -8.52
CA VAL A 119 -4.23 -19.60 -8.73
C VAL A 119 -3.79 -19.61 -10.20
N GLU A 120 -3.71 -18.44 -10.81
CA GLU A 120 -3.19 -18.29 -12.17
C GLU A 120 -2.31 -17.06 -12.33
N GLU A 121 -1.29 -17.15 -13.17
CA GLU A 121 -0.44 -16.01 -13.51
C GLU A 121 -1.21 -15.05 -14.41
N ILE A 122 -1.20 -13.76 -14.04
CA ILE A 122 -1.91 -12.71 -14.76
C ILE A 122 -0.99 -11.55 -15.13
N ASN A 123 -1.38 -10.84 -16.15
CA ASN A 123 -0.80 -9.54 -16.48
C ASN A 123 -1.86 -8.45 -16.33
N ILE A 124 -1.51 -7.39 -15.61
CA ILE A 124 -2.34 -6.18 -15.48
C ILE A 124 -1.62 -5.08 -16.26
N ASP A 125 -2.17 -4.76 -17.43
CA ASP A 125 -1.62 -3.72 -18.29
C ASP A 125 -2.07 -2.34 -17.80
N LEU A 126 -1.14 -1.62 -17.18
CA LEU A 126 -1.33 -0.25 -16.70
C LEU A 126 -0.06 0.56 -16.96
N SER A 127 -0.24 1.80 -17.34
CA SER A 127 0.87 2.72 -17.49
C SER A 127 1.45 3.11 -16.11
N ALA A 128 2.68 2.68 -15.82
CA ALA A 128 3.38 3.11 -14.62
C ALA A 128 3.56 4.64 -14.60
N GLN A 129 3.72 5.27 -15.76
CA GLN A 129 3.77 6.73 -15.87
C GLN A 129 2.48 7.39 -15.36
N SER A 130 1.32 6.83 -15.70
CA SER A 130 0.02 7.34 -15.20
C SER A 130 -0.13 7.20 -13.68
N ILE A 131 0.42 6.11 -13.11
CA ILE A 131 0.45 5.90 -11.66
C ILE A 131 1.36 6.94 -11.00
N LEU A 132 2.58 7.13 -11.53
CA LEU A 132 3.57 8.07 -10.99
C LEU A 132 3.12 9.53 -11.08
N GLU A 133 2.43 9.91 -12.16
CA GLU A 133 1.94 11.28 -12.33
C GLU A 133 0.99 11.70 -11.19
N ALA A 134 0.06 10.85 -10.80
CA ALA A 134 -0.81 11.12 -9.66
C ALA A 134 -0.02 11.21 -8.34
N TRP A 135 0.99 10.35 -8.15
CA TRP A 135 1.89 10.40 -6.99
C TRP A 135 2.87 11.58 -6.99
N LYS A 136 3.10 12.21 -8.13
CA LYS A 136 3.87 13.46 -8.22
C LYS A 136 3.01 14.67 -7.89
N ILE A 137 1.87 14.81 -8.57
CA ILE A 137 1.03 16.02 -8.52
C ILE A 137 0.29 16.14 -7.18
N ILE A 138 -0.43 15.09 -6.78
CA ILE A 138 -1.31 15.16 -5.60
C ILE A 138 -0.50 15.39 -4.32
N PRO A 139 0.56 14.62 -4.01
CA PRO A 139 1.37 14.88 -2.83
C PRO A 139 2.09 16.24 -2.86
N ALA A 140 2.55 16.71 -4.03
CA ALA A 140 3.23 17.99 -4.14
C ALA A 140 2.31 19.17 -3.77
N ILE A 141 1.06 19.14 -4.26
CA ILE A 141 0.07 20.18 -3.93
C ILE A 141 -0.37 20.06 -2.46
N ASN A 142 -0.56 18.84 -1.95
CA ASN A 142 -0.89 18.65 -0.53
C ASN A 142 0.24 19.12 0.39
N LEU A 143 1.49 18.81 0.06
CA LEU A 143 2.66 19.29 0.82
C LEU A 143 2.73 20.81 0.83
N LEU A 144 2.59 21.43 -0.33
CA LEU A 144 2.55 22.90 -0.46
C LEU A 144 1.47 23.50 0.44
N ASN A 145 0.23 23.04 0.31
CA ASN A 145 -0.90 23.53 1.10
C ASN A 145 -0.67 23.36 2.62
N ASN A 146 -0.17 22.21 3.04
CA ASN A 146 0.06 21.94 4.46
C ASN A 146 1.18 22.82 5.03
N LEU A 147 2.26 23.03 4.28
CA LEU A 147 3.37 23.85 4.71
C LEU A 147 3.02 25.34 4.75
N GLU A 148 2.27 25.85 3.76
CA GLU A 148 1.80 27.23 3.74
C GLU A 148 0.81 27.50 4.88
N ASN A 149 -0.15 26.62 5.11
CA ASN A 149 -1.07 26.72 6.25
C ASN A 149 -0.30 26.69 7.59
N ARG A 150 0.70 25.83 7.70
CA ARG A 150 1.52 25.76 8.94
C ARG A 150 2.34 27.01 9.15
N ALA A 151 2.92 27.56 8.09
CA ALA A 151 3.68 28.81 8.15
C ALA A 151 2.79 29.98 8.56
N GLU A 152 1.58 30.07 8.00
CA GLU A 152 0.59 31.09 8.37
C GLU A 152 0.19 30.98 9.86
N MET A 153 -0.12 29.77 10.34
CA MET A 153 -0.45 29.51 11.77
C MET A 153 0.68 29.93 12.72
N LEU A 154 1.94 29.79 12.28
CA LEU A 154 3.12 30.15 13.08
C LEU A 154 3.53 31.63 12.90
N GLY A 155 2.94 32.35 11.94
CA GLY A 155 3.32 33.74 11.64
C GLY A 155 4.73 33.86 11.06
N ILE A 156 5.22 32.84 10.32
CA ILE A 156 6.56 32.80 9.74
C ILE A 156 6.54 32.81 8.23
N ASN A 157 7.63 33.28 7.64
CA ASN A 157 7.90 33.08 6.21
C ASN A 157 8.79 31.86 6.04
N LEU A 158 8.31 30.86 5.34
CA LEU A 158 9.04 29.61 5.09
C LEU A 158 10.29 29.88 4.24
N LYS A 159 11.43 29.32 4.65
CA LYS A 159 12.72 29.40 3.95
C LYS A 159 13.17 28.01 3.56
N GLU A 160 14.04 27.92 2.56
CA GLU A 160 14.65 26.66 2.11
C GLU A 160 15.35 25.93 3.27
N SER A 161 16.02 26.67 4.15
CA SER A 161 16.71 26.10 5.34
C SER A 161 15.79 25.48 6.39
N ASP A 162 14.48 25.68 6.29
CA ASP A 162 13.50 25.13 7.25
C ASP A 162 13.07 23.71 6.89
N LEU A 163 13.43 23.23 5.71
CA LEU A 163 13.06 21.92 5.17
C LEU A 163 14.29 21.17 4.65
N GLU A 164 14.17 19.86 4.58
CA GLU A 164 15.12 19.04 3.82
C GLU A 164 15.06 19.38 2.32
N PRO A 165 16.18 19.27 1.57
CA PRO A 165 16.24 19.68 0.16
C PRO A 165 15.15 19.05 -0.71
N LEU A 166 14.86 17.77 -0.54
CA LEU A 166 13.81 17.08 -1.30
C LEU A 166 12.42 17.63 -1.00
N ASN A 167 12.11 17.90 0.27
CA ASN A 167 10.81 18.43 0.67
C ASN A 167 10.60 19.86 0.15
N TRP A 168 11.67 20.67 0.15
CA TRP A 168 11.65 22.00 -0.47
C TRP A 168 11.43 21.93 -1.98
N ALA A 169 12.14 21.01 -2.67
CA ALA A 169 11.97 20.80 -4.09
C ALA A 169 10.54 20.31 -4.42
N TRP A 170 10.00 19.38 -3.64
CA TRP A 170 8.66 18.84 -3.86
C TRP A 170 7.57 19.87 -3.60
N MET A 171 7.69 20.71 -2.56
CA MET A 171 6.81 21.85 -2.34
C MET A 171 6.84 22.81 -3.55
N ASN A 172 8.03 23.09 -4.10
CA ASN A 172 8.17 23.94 -5.29
C ASN A 172 7.61 23.29 -6.57
N GLU A 173 7.62 21.96 -6.68
CA GLU A 173 6.85 21.26 -7.72
C GLU A 173 5.35 21.58 -7.59
N GLY A 174 4.80 21.55 -6.37
CA GLY A 174 3.40 21.89 -6.10
C GLY A 174 3.00 23.27 -6.64
N ARG A 175 3.90 24.25 -6.60
CA ARG A 175 3.67 25.61 -7.13
C ARG A 175 3.58 25.68 -8.66
N LYS A 176 4.07 24.68 -9.38
CA LYS A 176 4.02 24.62 -10.85
C LYS A 176 2.68 24.12 -11.37
N TYR A 177 1.91 23.41 -10.56
CA TYR A 177 0.66 22.79 -10.97
C TYR A 177 -0.54 23.72 -10.78
N THR A 178 -1.46 23.65 -11.73
CA THR A 178 -2.75 24.33 -11.68
C THR A 178 -3.83 23.45 -11.04
N ALA A 179 -4.97 24.06 -10.69
CA ALA A 179 -6.16 23.30 -10.28
C ALA A 179 -6.62 22.29 -11.36
N VAL A 180 -6.40 22.62 -12.64
CA VAL A 180 -6.73 21.72 -13.77
C VAL A 180 -5.82 20.49 -13.76
N ASP A 181 -4.54 20.65 -13.45
CA ASP A 181 -3.59 19.53 -13.37
C ASP A 181 -3.96 18.61 -12.20
N TYR A 182 -4.34 19.17 -11.05
CA TYR A 182 -4.83 18.41 -9.91
C TYR A 182 -6.08 17.59 -10.25
N LEU A 183 -7.08 18.22 -10.91
CA LEU A 183 -8.30 17.53 -11.33
C LEU A 183 -8.02 16.42 -12.35
N ARG A 184 -7.06 16.63 -13.27
CA ARG A 184 -6.62 15.58 -14.21
C ARG A 184 -5.98 14.40 -13.47
N ALA A 185 -5.14 14.66 -12.48
CA ALA A 185 -4.52 13.60 -11.65
C ALA A 185 -5.58 12.79 -10.89
N ILE A 186 -6.57 13.45 -10.28
CA ILE A 186 -7.72 12.78 -9.62
C ILE A 186 -8.53 11.95 -10.63
N ASN A 187 -8.85 12.50 -11.79
CA ASN A 187 -9.58 11.78 -12.83
C ASN A 187 -8.82 10.55 -13.34
N ASN A 188 -7.50 10.66 -13.48
CA ASN A 188 -6.64 9.54 -13.86
C ASN A 188 -6.65 8.44 -12.79
N MET A 189 -6.53 8.83 -11.52
CA MET A 189 -6.67 7.91 -10.38
C MET A 189 -8.00 7.14 -10.43
N HIS A 190 -9.11 7.81 -10.73
CA HIS A 190 -10.43 7.17 -10.87
C HIS A 190 -10.49 6.22 -12.08
N LYS A 191 -9.85 6.55 -13.22
CA LYS A 191 -9.75 5.63 -14.38
C LYS A 191 -9.00 4.35 -14.01
N ILE A 192 -7.86 4.47 -13.35
CA ILE A 192 -7.09 3.32 -12.84
C ILE A 192 -7.96 2.47 -11.92
N GLY A 193 -8.73 3.10 -11.02
CA GLY A 193 -9.67 2.40 -10.15
C GLY A 193 -10.69 1.55 -10.90
N ARG A 194 -11.25 2.07 -12.01
CA ARG A 194 -12.19 1.31 -12.86
C ARG A 194 -11.52 0.16 -13.60
N ILE A 195 -10.28 0.34 -14.06
CA ILE A 195 -9.52 -0.74 -14.71
C ILE A 195 -9.28 -1.86 -13.70
N MET A 196 -8.82 -1.53 -12.50
CA MET A 196 -8.58 -2.52 -11.44
C MET A 196 -9.87 -3.22 -10.99
N ALA A 197 -10.99 -2.50 -10.93
CA ALA A 197 -12.28 -3.12 -10.61
C ALA A 197 -12.67 -4.25 -11.59
N ASN A 198 -12.36 -4.12 -12.88
CA ASN A 198 -12.62 -5.19 -13.87
C ASN A 198 -11.78 -6.46 -13.60
N TYR A 199 -10.59 -6.34 -13.03
CA TYR A 199 -9.82 -7.50 -12.59
C TYR A 199 -10.45 -8.16 -11.36
N PHE A 200 -10.98 -7.38 -10.43
CA PHE A 200 -11.68 -7.90 -9.25
C PHE A 200 -13.09 -8.47 -9.53
N GLU A 201 -13.62 -8.33 -10.75
CA GLU A 201 -14.78 -9.12 -11.21
C GLU A 201 -14.39 -10.58 -11.54
N LYS A 202 -13.10 -10.83 -11.82
CA LYS A 202 -12.58 -12.15 -12.18
C LYS A 202 -11.84 -12.83 -11.03
N TYR A 203 -11.15 -12.05 -10.22
CA TYR A 203 -10.30 -12.51 -9.13
C TYR A 203 -10.77 -11.94 -7.79
N ASP A 204 -10.82 -12.79 -6.78
CA ASP A 204 -11.11 -12.36 -5.41
C ASP A 204 -9.90 -11.64 -4.81
N VAL A 205 -8.69 -12.09 -5.17
CA VAL A 205 -7.42 -11.57 -4.65
C VAL A 205 -6.39 -11.44 -5.78
N ILE A 206 -5.59 -10.39 -5.73
CA ILE A 206 -4.40 -10.21 -6.55
C ILE A 206 -3.17 -10.33 -5.67
N LEU A 207 -2.28 -11.26 -6.02
CA LEU A 207 -0.99 -11.51 -5.37
C LEU A 207 0.13 -10.89 -6.21
N SER A 208 1.00 -10.13 -5.55
CA SER A 208 2.20 -9.54 -6.16
C SER A 208 3.29 -9.37 -5.09
N PRO A 209 4.54 -9.07 -5.45
CA PRO A 209 5.53 -8.66 -4.46
C PRO A 209 5.13 -7.37 -3.74
N THR A 210 5.39 -7.29 -2.43
CA THR A 210 5.29 -6.02 -1.71
C THR A 210 6.44 -5.10 -2.11
N VAL A 211 7.65 -5.64 -2.15
CA VAL A 211 8.87 -4.96 -2.61
C VAL A 211 9.59 -5.82 -3.64
N ASN A 212 10.32 -5.16 -4.54
CA ASN A 212 11.11 -5.82 -5.60
C ASN A 212 12.61 -5.84 -5.25
N ILE A 213 12.94 -5.70 -4.00
CA ILE A 213 14.30 -5.70 -3.48
C ILE A 213 14.43 -6.74 -2.40
N LYS A 214 15.61 -7.34 -2.27
CA LYS A 214 15.93 -8.28 -1.21
C LYS A 214 16.32 -7.52 0.06
N GLU A 215 17.14 -6.50 -0.09
CA GLU A 215 17.60 -5.64 0.99
C GLU A 215 17.51 -4.16 0.61
N LEU A 216 17.40 -3.30 1.60
CA LEU A 216 17.41 -1.85 1.42
C LEU A 216 18.50 -1.26 2.35
N PRO A 217 19.74 -1.06 1.85
CA PRO A 217 20.80 -0.49 2.65
C PRO A 217 20.42 0.88 3.22
N LEU A 218 20.84 1.16 4.44
CA LEU A 218 20.66 2.48 5.06
C LEU A 218 21.27 3.56 4.19
N GLY A 219 20.55 4.67 4.03
CA GLY A 219 20.96 5.78 3.17
C GLY A 219 20.57 5.64 1.69
N THR A 220 20.02 4.50 1.24
CA THR A 220 19.52 4.36 -0.13
C THR A 220 18.36 5.32 -0.40
N VAL A 221 17.43 5.44 0.52
CA VAL A 221 16.35 6.42 0.48
C VAL A 221 16.72 7.58 1.40
N HIS A 222 17.04 8.71 0.83
CA HIS A 222 17.45 9.91 1.56
C HIS A 222 16.78 11.15 0.99
N THR A 223 16.82 12.27 1.69
CA THR A 223 16.12 13.51 1.36
C THR A 223 17.05 14.70 1.14
N ASP A 224 18.37 14.48 1.17
CA ASP A 224 19.42 15.48 0.96
C ASP A 224 19.72 15.77 -0.53
N HIS A 225 18.74 15.60 -1.40
CA HIS A 225 18.78 15.92 -2.83
C HIS A 225 17.50 16.62 -3.27
N THR A 226 17.48 17.17 -4.48
CA THR A 226 16.32 17.94 -5.03
C THR A 226 15.60 17.25 -6.19
N ASP A 227 16.01 16.06 -6.57
CA ASP A 227 15.46 15.33 -7.73
C ASP A 227 14.23 14.50 -7.32
N VAL A 228 13.05 15.12 -7.46
CA VAL A 228 11.74 14.51 -7.15
C VAL A 228 11.44 13.32 -8.07
N ASP A 229 11.76 13.40 -9.35
CA ASP A 229 11.48 12.32 -10.30
C ASP A 229 12.33 11.07 -10.01
N ARG A 230 13.61 11.25 -9.71
CA ARG A 230 14.48 10.17 -9.27
C ARG A 230 13.94 9.51 -8.00
N HIS A 231 13.50 10.30 -7.02
CA HIS A 231 12.94 9.78 -5.77
C HIS A 231 11.69 8.94 -6.00
N LEU A 232 10.76 9.43 -6.83
CA LEU A 232 9.54 8.70 -7.19
C LEU A 232 9.83 7.40 -7.95
N ASN A 233 10.77 7.43 -8.91
CA ASN A 233 11.18 6.24 -9.64
C ASN A 233 11.81 5.20 -8.70
N LEU A 234 12.71 5.62 -7.80
CA LEU A 234 13.29 4.72 -6.80
C LEU A 234 12.21 4.04 -5.96
N LEU A 235 11.26 4.82 -5.40
CA LEU A 235 10.23 4.26 -4.52
C LEU A 235 9.22 3.38 -5.26
N PHE A 236 8.72 3.81 -6.42
CA PHE A 236 7.54 3.22 -7.06
C PHE A 236 7.82 2.40 -8.31
N ARG A 237 9.05 2.35 -8.80
CA ARG A 237 9.46 1.43 -9.87
C ARG A 237 10.49 0.42 -9.39
N GLU A 238 11.48 0.85 -8.63
CA GLU A 238 12.58 -0.03 -8.22
C GLU A 238 12.24 -0.78 -6.95
N ILE A 239 11.81 -0.08 -5.88
CA ILE A 239 11.57 -0.68 -4.57
C ILE A 239 10.20 -1.35 -4.49
N ALA A 240 9.11 -0.66 -4.81
CA ALA A 240 7.75 -1.13 -4.54
C ALA A 240 6.78 -0.89 -5.72
N PRO A 241 6.96 -1.56 -6.86
CA PRO A 241 6.23 -1.27 -8.09
C PRO A 241 4.72 -1.56 -8.02
N HIS A 242 4.26 -2.42 -7.10
CA HIS A 242 2.85 -2.84 -7.06
C HIS A 242 2.00 -2.16 -6.00
N THR A 243 2.60 -1.53 -4.98
CA THR A 243 1.84 -1.07 -3.82
C THR A 243 1.09 0.24 -4.04
N ALA A 244 1.66 1.17 -4.80
CA ALA A 244 1.16 2.53 -5.00
C ALA A 244 -0.25 2.59 -5.58
N ILE A 245 -0.57 1.68 -6.49
CA ILE A 245 -1.87 1.62 -7.18
C ILE A 245 -3.04 1.41 -6.21
N PHE A 246 -2.87 0.63 -5.15
CA PHE A 246 -3.94 0.35 -4.18
C PHE A 246 -4.21 1.51 -3.21
N ASN A 247 -3.35 2.51 -3.18
CA ASN A 247 -3.67 3.80 -2.58
C ASN A 247 -4.56 4.63 -3.51
N GLN A 248 -4.27 4.64 -4.81
CA GLN A 248 -5.05 5.36 -5.82
C GLN A 248 -6.45 4.76 -5.98
N THR A 249 -6.54 3.44 -6.12
CA THR A 249 -7.83 2.75 -6.31
C THR A 249 -8.67 2.69 -5.04
N GLY A 250 -8.04 2.80 -3.87
CA GLY A 250 -8.70 2.76 -2.56
C GLY A 250 -9.04 1.36 -2.06
N GLY A 251 -8.75 0.28 -2.81
CA GLY A 251 -8.97 -1.10 -2.37
C GLY A 251 -8.07 -1.49 -1.20
N PRO A 252 -8.50 -2.46 -0.35
CA PRO A 252 -7.68 -2.97 0.72
C PRO A 252 -6.53 -3.81 0.17
N ALA A 253 -5.40 -3.76 0.85
CA ALA A 253 -4.25 -4.57 0.48
C ALA A 253 -3.35 -4.80 1.69
N MET A 254 -2.72 -5.97 1.76
CA MET A 254 -1.87 -6.35 2.89
C MET A 254 -0.50 -6.83 2.43
N SER A 255 0.47 -6.78 3.33
CA SER A 255 1.74 -7.48 3.21
C SER A 255 1.81 -8.56 4.28
N ILE A 256 2.06 -9.79 3.86
CA ILE A 256 2.23 -10.95 4.74
C ILE A 256 3.70 -11.34 4.73
N PRO A 257 4.37 -11.55 5.88
CA PRO A 257 5.70 -12.13 5.95
C PRO A 257 5.67 -13.54 5.35
N MET A 258 6.50 -13.80 4.34
CA MET A 258 6.50 -15.10 3.65
C MET A 258 7.82 -15.84 3.75
N GLN A 259 8.91 -15.13 3.98
CA GLN A 259 10.24 -15.73 4.06
C GLN A 259 11.20 -14.80 4.80
N VAL A 260 12.21 -15.41 5.42
CA VAL A 260 13.46 -14.74 5.78
C VAL A 260 14.53 -15.36 4.89
N PHE A 261 15.29 -14.53 4.16
CA PHE A 261 16.39 -14.99 3.32
C PHE A 261 17.58 -15.42 4.18
N ASP A 262 18.55 -16.14 3.57
CA ASP A 262 19.71 -16.66 4.27
C ASP A 262 20.59 -15.60 4.95
N ASP A 263 20.49 -14.36 4.49
CA ASP A 263 21.16 -13.19 5.08
C ASP A 263 20.39 -12.55 6.25
N GLY A 264 19.26 -13.13 6.65
CA GLY A 264 18.37 -12.62 7.71
C GLY A 264 17.38 -11.56 7.25
N THR A 265 17.37 -11.18 5.96
CA THR A 265 16.45 -10.16 5.44
C THR A 265 15.03 -10.73 5.30
N PRO A 266 14.01 -10.10 5.90
CA PRO A 266 12.63 -10.55 5.74
C PRO A 266 12.06 -10.17 4.37
N ALA A 267 11.14 -10.97 3.88
CA ALA A 267 10.41 -10.70 2.64
C ALA A 267 8.91 -10.92 2.80
N GLY A 268 8.14 -9.95 2.32
CA GLY A 268 6.68 -9.96 2.38
C GLY A 268 6.04 -10.01 1.00
N MET A 269 4.91 -10.72 0.90
CA MET A 269 4.07 -10.75 -0.30
C MET A 269 2.82 -9.90 -0.11
N HIS A 270 2.44 -9.26 -1.18
CA HIS A 270 1.34 -8.33 -1.25
C HIS A 270 0.08 -9.01 -1.79
N PHE A 271 -1.00 -8.93 -1.05
CA PHE A 271 -2.33 -9.42 -1.44
C PHE A 271 -3.31 -8.25 -1.41
N ALA A 272 -4.11 -8.12 -2.45
CA ALA A 272 -5.09 -7.05 -2.56
C ALA A 272 -6.46 -7.60 -2.98
N ALA A 273 -7.52 -6.93 -2.53
CA ALA A 273 -8.89 -7.28 -2.85
C ALA A 273 -9.70 -6.05 -3.29
N LYS A 274 -10.94 -6.27 -3.71
CA LYS A 274 -11.86 -5.18 -4.08
C LYS A 274 -12.18 -4.29 -2.88
N ILE A 275 -12.60 -3.07 -3.14
CA ILE A 275 -13.00 -2.12 -2.09
C ILE A 275 -14.04 -2.75 -1.15
N GLY A 276 -13.78 -2.66 0.14
CA GLY A 276 -14.65 -3.14 1.20
C GLY A 276 -14.46 -4.59 1.60
N ASP A 277 -13.55 -5.33 0.96
CA ASP A 277 -13.37 -6.75 1.17
C ASP A 277 -12.13 -7.08 2.03
N GLU A 278 -11.97 -6.35 3.12
CA GLU A 278 -10.93 -6.63 4.12
C GLU A 278 -11.08 -8.02 4.73
N SER A 279 -12.32 -8.50 4.91
CA SER A 279 -12.58 -9.80 5.51
C SER A 279 -11.99 -10.96 4.73
N THR A 280 -12.08 -10.94 3.40
CA THR A 280 -11.42 -11.95 2.54
C THR A 280 -9.90 -11.93 2.75
N LEU A 281 -9.29 -10.75 2.81
CA LEU A 281 -7.85 -10.62 3.06
C LEU A 281 -7.46 -11.12 4.45
N ILE A 282 -8.20 -10.74 5.49
CA ILE A 282 -7.96 -11.16 6.87
C ILE A 282 -8.11 -12.68 7.01
N SER A 283 -9.15 -13.27 6.42
CA SER A 283 -9.37 -14.72 6.44
C SER A 283 -8.24 -15.48 5.73
N LEU A 284 -7.82 -15.00 4.55
CA LEU A 284 -6.70 -15.59 3.82
C LEU A 284 -5.38 -15.44 4.58
N ALA A 285 -5.14 -14.26 5.19
CA ALA A 285 -3.95 -14.03 5.99
C ALA A 285 -3.90 -14.95 7.22
N ALA A 286 -5.01 -15.12 7.92
CA ALA A 286 -5.10 -16.03 9.07
C ALA A 286 -4.90 -17.51 8.67
N GLN A 287 -5.41 -17.89 7.50
CA GLN A 287 -5.16 -19.22 6.95
C GLN A 287 -3.67 -19.40 6.62
N ILE A 288 -3.04 -18.43 5.96
CA ILE A 288 -1.59 -18.48 5.68
C ILE A 288 -0.80 -18.52 6.99
N GLU A 289 -1.09 -17.63 7.97
CA GLU A 289 -0.42 -17.60 9.28
C GLU A 289 -0.48 -18.97 10.01
N LYS A 290 -1.62 -19.65 9.91
CA LYS A 290 -1.81 -20.97 10.51
C LYS A 290 -0.95 -22.07 9.87
N TYR A 291 -0.82 -22.08 8.55
CA TYR A 291 -0.13 -23.15 7.82
C TYR A 291 1.31 -22.82 7.45
N HIS A 292 1.65 -21.53 7.46
CA HIS A 292 2.99 -20.99 7.25
C HIS A 292 3.25 -19.87 8.27
N PRO A 293 3.39 -20.22 9.57
CA PRO A 293 3.60 -19.26 10.63
C PRO A 293 4.94 -18.53 10.42
N TRP A 294 4.93 -17.22 10.68
CA TRP A 294 6.14 -16.41 10.73
C TRP A 294 6.50 -16.10 12.18
N ASP A 295 7.80 -16.16 12.49
CA ASP A 295 8.31 -15.82 13.81
C ASP A 295 8.83 -14.37 13.81
N CYS A 296 8.34 -13.57 14.73
CA CYS A 296 8.82 -12.23 14.97
C CYS A 296 9.70 -12.16 16.24
N SER A 297 10.03 -13.29 16.89
CA SER A 297 10.83 -13.29 18.12
C SER A 297 12.28 -12.89 17.88
N ASP A 298 12.83 -13.23 16.72
CA ASP A 298 14.23 -12.93 16.36
C ASP A 298 14.47 -11.46 15.95
N LEU A 299 13.38 -10.67 15.83
CA LEU A 299 13.47 -9.23 15.50
C LEU A 299 13.76 -8.36 16.73
N ILE A 300 13.82 -8.94 17.91
CA ILE A 300 14.16 -8.28 19.16
C ILE A 300 15.50 -8.87 19.64
N HIS A 301 16.58 -8.36 19.10
CA HIS A 301 17.88 -8.50 19.76
C HIS A 301 18.01 -7.41 20.80
N ASP A 302 18.26 -7.83 22.04
CA ASP A 302 18.55 -6.97 23.19
C ASP A 302 19.70 -5.97 22.95
#